data_2732d1f8293d888b46dc50e753421c80
#
_entry.id   2732d1f8293d888b46dc50e753421c80
#
_cell.length_a   1.000
_cell.length_b   1.000
_cell.length_c   1.000
_cell.angle_alpha   90.00
_cell.angle_beta   90.00
_cell.angle_gamma   90.00
#
_symmetry.space_group_name_H-M   'P 1'
#
loop_
_entity.id
_entity.type
_entity.pdbx_description
1 polymer ?
#
loop_
_entity_poly.entity_id
_entity_poly.type
_entity_poly.pdbx_seq_one_letter_code
_entity_poly.pdbx_strand_id
1 'polypeptide(L)'
;MRSLTNAEIAHNRLLNSGLLQSKFSSAEDATRALFGIQSQYQQFGEISLFNRVPNLTKENLQMAYDDKGIIKIWGQRMTVHMYTPDDWFYVHDVYANKNNWLRKHADSLGRDLDEILVQMEELLLREDKVSKESFAALLGNEAKELMTWGGVFIQGSLDGKLFCVPESPKTKFYSHRNQIDSEREDAWITNKRSKTGLETMIDRYFSAFGPATIQDFKHWSGLRNSDYIETLEKLLENYICYIGEDGKNYYSKAKTQENVEMGSPLLLGKFDPLFVSYAKKNWLASEKETSLIWRTAGQIEAVLII
;
A
#
# COMPACT_ATOMS: atom_id res chain seq x y z
N MET A 1 -15.20 25.78 -13.68
CA MET A 1 -14.24 24.73 -13.33
C MET A 1 -12.90 25.16 -13.90
N ARG A 2 -11.80 25.12 -13.11
CA ARG A 2 -10.48 25.56 -13.57
C ARG A 2 -9.83 24.45 -14.38
N SER A 3 -9.14 24.81 -15.46
CA SER A 3 -8.30 23.88 -16.24
C SER A 3 -6.90 23.78 -15.62
N LEU A 4 -6.29 22.59 -15.70
CA LEU A 4 -4.91 22.33 -15.30
C LEU A 4 -4.09 21.88 -16.50
N THR A 5 -2.88 22.41 -16.63
CA THR A 5 -1.86 21.89 -17.54
C THR A 5 -1.27 20.59 -17.03
N ASN A 6 -0.64 19.81 -17.91
CA ASN A 6 0.09 18.61 -17.51
C ASN A 6 1.21 18.91 -16.51
N ALA A 7 1.87 20.07 -16.65
CA ALA A 7 2.92 20.52 -15.73
C ALA A 7 2.35 20.82 -14.33
N GLU A 8 1.20 21.49 -14.22
CA GLU A 8 0.53 21.74 -12.94
C GLU A 8 0.06 20.44 -12.29
N ILE A 9 -0.45 19.49 -13.06
CA ILE A 9 -0.83 18.17 -12.56
C ILE A 9 0.40 17.45 -12.00
N ALA A 10 1.50 17.41 -12.75
CA ALA A 10 2.75 16.77 -12.33
C ALA A 10 3.31 17.41 -11.05
N HIS A 11 3.41 18.73 -11.02
CA HIS A 11 3.89 19.47 -9.84
C HIS A 11 3.06 19.15 -8.59
N ASN A 12 1.74 19.26 -8.69
CA ASN A 12 0.88 19.03 -7.52
C ASN A 12 0.89 17.57 -7.05
N ARG A 13 1.08 16.61 -7.93
CA ARG A 13 1.29 15.19 -7.58
C ARG A 13 2.59 14.99 -6.79
N LEU A 14 3.68 15.60 -7.21
CA LEU A 14 4.96 15.57 -6.50
C LEU A 14 4.85 16.27 -5.14
N LEU A 15 4.20 17.43 -5.09
CA LEU A 15 3.98 18.19 -3.86
C LEU A 15 3.11 17.42 -2.86
N ASN A 16 1.96 16.93 -3.30
CA ASN A 16 1.01 16.24 -2.43
C ASN A 16 1.54 14.90 -1.91
N SER A 17 2.37 14.21 -2.69
CA SER A 17 3.06 12.98 -2.26
C SER A 17 4.28 13.22 -1.36
N GLY A 18 4.63 14.49 -1.05
CA GLY A 18 5.71 14.86 -0.16
C GLY A 18 7.11 14.80 -0.78
N LEU A 19 7.21 14.79 -2.12
CA LEU A 19 8.51 14.72 -2.81
C LEU A 19 9.14 16.09 -3.08
N LEU A 20 8.35 17.13 -3.37
CA LEU A 20 8.89 18.48 -3.58
C LEU A 20 9.06 19.23 -2.27
N GLN A 21 8.09 19.11 -1.39
CA GLN A 21 8.12 19.72 -0.08
C GLN A 21 7.69 18.67 0.94
N SER A 22 8.64 18.22 1.73
CA SER A 22 8.35 17.28 2.79
C SER A 22 7.46 17.94 3.85
N LYS A 23 6.37 17.28 4.17
CA LYS A 23 5.39 17.71 5.18
C LYS A 23 5.18 16.66 6.27
N PHE A 24 5.92 15.57 6.21
CA PHE A 24 5.76 14.45 7.13
C PHE A 24 6.77 14.55 8.28
N SER A 25 6.28 14.34 9.50
CA SER A 25 7.06 14.47 10.73
C SER A 25 7.81 13.18 11.10
N SER A 26 7.32 12.03 10.63
CA SER A 26 7.92 10.72 10.89
C SER A 26 7.66 9.73 9.75
N ALA A 27 8.31 8.58 9.82
CA ALA A 27 8.08 7.49 8.86
C ALA A 27 6.65 6.95 8.95
N GLU A 28 6.07 6.88 10.15
CA GLU A 28 4.68 6.47 10.39
C GLU A 28 3.70 7.47 9.80
N ASP A 29 3.97 8.77 9.98
CA ASP A 29 3.12 9.84 9.43
C ASP A 29 3.09 9.77 7.89
N ALA A 30 4.25 9.64 7.26
CA ALA A 30 4.36 9.45 5.80
C ALA A 30 3.63 8.17 5.34
N THR A 31 3.83 7.05 6.03
CA THR A 31 3.22 5.76 5.72
C THR A 31 1.69 5.86 5.81
N ARG A 32 1.17 6.48 6.87
CA ARG A 32 -0.27 6.71 7.06
C ARG A 32 -0.85 7.63 5.99
N ALA A 33 -0.19 8.74 5.70
CA ALA A 33 -0.68 9.73 4.74
C ALA A 33 -0.78 9.15 3.31
N LEU A 34 0.17 8.29 2.91
CA LEU A 34 0.21 7.65 1.60
C LEU A 34 -0.67 6.38 1.53
N PHE A 35 -1.34 6.01 2.60
CA PHE A 35 -2.08 4.77 2.76
C PHE A 35 -1.24 3.55 2.38
N GLY A 36 -0.08 3.45 2.99
CA GLY A 36 0.90 2.40 2.78
C GLY A 36 1.91 2.68 1.66
N ILE A 37 3.07 2.05 1.79
CA ILE A 37 4.18 2.15 0.84
C ILE A 37 4.55 0.76 0.37
N GLN A 38 4.48 0.52 -0.95
CA GLN A 38 4.81 -0.80 -1.50
C GLN A 38 6.25 -1.17 -1.18
N SER A 39 6.44 -2.31 -0.50
CA SER A 39 7.73 -2.75 0.05
C SER A 39 7.98 -4.24 -0.21
N GLN A 40 7.67 -4.68 -1.40
CA GLN A 40 8.01 -6.03 -1.86
C GLN A 40 9.53 -6.27 -1.74
N TYR A 41 10.30 -5.23 -1.97
CA TYR A 41 11.73 -5.10 -1.62
C TYR A 41 11.85 -3.99 -0.57
N GLN A 42 12.20 -4.34 0.65
CA GLN A 42 12.18 -3.44 1.80
C GLN A 42 12.99 -2.16 1.57
N GLN A 43 14.21 -2.29 1.05
CA GLN A 43 15.09 -1.15 0.80
C GLN A 43 14.48 -0.07 -0.11
N PHE A 44 13.61 -0.44 -1.05
CA PHE A 44 12.98 0.54 -1.93
C PHE A 44 11.80 1.26 -1.27
N GLY A 45 11.07 0.57 -0.38
CA GLY A 45 10.09 1.24 0.50
C GLY A 45 10.76 2.22 1.46
N GLU A 46 11.93 1.85 2.01
CA GLU A 46 12.73 2.72 2.88
C GLU A 46 13.24 3.96 2.13
N ILE A 47 13.74 3.81 0.90
CA ILE A 47 14.11 4.95 0.04
C ILE A 47 12.92 5.89 -0.17
N SER A 48 11.71 5.35 -0.34
CA SER A 48 10.51 6.17 -0.47
C SER A 48 10.22 7.00 0.79
N LEU A 49 10.52 6.46 1.99
CA LEU A 49 10.42 7.19 3.26
C LEU A 49 11.52 8.24 3.40
N PHE A 50 12.79 7.90 3.11
CA PHE A 50 13.91 8.83 3.16
C PHE A 50 13.72 10.05 2.24
N ASN A 51 13.07 9.87 1.10
CA ASN A 51 12.77 10.99 0.18
C ASN A 51 11.66 11.92 0.69
N ARG A 52 10.86 11.50 1.69
CA ARG A 52 9.65 12.21 2.12
C ARG A 52 9.68 12.71 3.55
N VAL A 53 10.56 12.17 4.38
CA VAL A 53 10.67 12.54 5.80
C VAL A 53 12.01 13.22 6.04
N PRO A 54 12.03 14.52 6.38
CA PRO A 54 13.28 15.24 6.64
C PRO A 54 14.02 14.64 7.81
N ASN A 55 15.34 14.55 7.67
CA ASN A 55 16.23 14.07 8.73
C ASN A 55 15.92 12.65 9.24
N LEU A 56 15.18 11.84 8.49
CA LEU A 56 14.99 10.44 8.82
C LEU A 56 16.33 9.72 8.80
N THR A 57 16.68 9.03 9.88
CA THR A 57 17.87 8.20 9.96
C THR A 57 17.51 6.72 9.89
N LYS A 58 18.50 5.87 9.64
CA LYS A 58 18.31 4.42 9.68
C LYS A 58 17.89 3.93 11.06
N GLU A 59 18.46 4.57 12.10
CA GLU A 59 18.16 4.28 13.50
C GLU A 59 16.69 4.61 13.83
N ASN A 60 16.20 5.79 13.42
CA ASN A 60 14.80 6.16 13.61
C ASN A 60 13.84 5.19 12.87
N LEU A 61 14.21 4.78 11.67
CA LEU A 61 13.39 3.82 10.91
C LEU A 61 13.43 2.43 11.55
N GLN A 62 14.60 2.00 12.06
CA GLN A 62 14.69 0.73 12.79
C GLN A 62 13.85 0.76 14.08
N MET A 63 13.87 1.86 14.83
CA MET A 63 13.02 2.04 16.01
C MET A 63 11.53 1.93 15.63
N ALA A 64 11.10 2.56 14.52
CA ALA A 64 9.72 2.44 14.04
C ALA A 64 9.31 0.98 13.74
N TYR A 65 10.23 0.13 13.29
CA TYR A 65 9.99 -1.31 13.11
C TYR A 65 9.97 -2.07 14.44
N ASP A 66 10.93 -1.78 15.34
CA ASP A 66 11.06 -2.47 16.63
C ASP A 66 9.85 -2.19 17.52
N ASP A 67 9.39 -0.93 17.56
CA ASP A 67 8.22 -0.47 18.29
C ASP A 67 6.89 -0.82 17.60
N LYS A 68 6.95 -1.50 16.45
CA LYS A 68 5.77 -1.85 15.64
C LYS A 68 4.96 -0.63 15.18
N GLY A 69 5.56 0.56 15.10
CA GLY A 69 4.94 1.75 14.50
C GLY A 69 4.72 1.60 12.99
N ILE A 70 5.58 0.78 12.36
CA ILE A 70 5.45 0.36 10.95
C ILE A 70 5.50 -1.17 10.90
N ILE A 71 4.52 -1.77 10.24
CA ILE A 71 4.41 -3.20 9.97
C ILE A 71 4.34 -3.46 8.48
N LYS A 72 4.60 -4.69 8.05
CA LYS A 72 4.47 -5.10 6.64
C LYS A 72 3.35 -6.12 6.50
N ILE A 73 2.36 -5.76 5.70
CA ILE A 73 1.20 -6.61 5.40
C ILE A 73 0.88 -6.57 3.90
N TRP A 74 0.04 -7.48 3.43
CA TRP A 74 -0.53 -7.38 2.09
C TRP A 74 -1.70 -6.40 2.07
N GLY A 75 -1.79 -5.62 1.02
CA GLY A 75 -2.84 -4.61 0.81
C GLY A 75 -3.18 -4.43 -0.66
N GLN A 76 -3.12 -3.22 -1.15
CA GLN A 76 -3.50 -2.87 -2.52
C GLN A 76 -2.87 -3.83 -3.52
N ARG A 77 -3.67 -4.27 -4.51
CA ARG A 77 -3.26 -5.20 -5.59
C ARG A 77 -2.64 -6.50 -5.09
N MET A 78 -2.93 -6.90 -3.84
CA MET A 78 -2.36 -8.10 -3.19
C MET A 78 -0.82 -8.08 -3.14
N THR A 79 -0.21 -6.91 -2.98
CA THR A 79 1.24 -6.75 -2.81
C THR A 79 1.60 -6.31 -1.41
N VAL A 80 2.84 -6.59 -0.99
CA VAL A 80 3.32 -6.25 0.35
C VAL A 80 3.58 -4.75 0.45
N HIS A 81 3.04 -4.12 1.48
CA HIS A 81 3.23 -2.72 1.81
C HIS A 81 3.64 -2.54 3.27
N MET A 82 4.33 -1.46 3.55
CA MET A 82 4.45 -0.90 4.89
C MET A 82 3.17 -0.15 5.23
N TYR A 83 2.63 -0.37 6.43
CA TYR A 83 1.47 0.32 7.00
C TYR A 83 1.71 0.64 8.45
N THR A 84 0.95 1.57 9.00
CA THR A 84 0.81 1.66 10.46
C THR A 84 -0.16 0.59 10.96
N PRO A 85 -0.04 0.12 12.21
CA PRO A 85 -0.98 -0.87 12.77
C PRO A 85 -2.45 -0.46 12.67
N ASP A 86 -2.73 0.82 12.90
CA ASP A 86 -4.10 1.35 12.81
C ASP A 86 -4.69 1.23 11.40
N ASP A 87 -3.84 1.29 10.38
CA ASP A 87 -4.27 1.21 8.99
C ASP A 87 -4.57 -0.23 8.55
N TRP A 88 -4.06 -1.22 9.28
CA TRP A 88 -4.35 -2.63 8.99
C TRP A 88 -5.85 -2.93 9.04
N PHE A 89 -6.56 -2.32 10.00
CA PHE A 89 -8.02 -2.44 10.05
C PHE A 89 -8.69 -1.97 8.74
N TYR A 90 -8.27 -0.82 8.21
CA TYR A 90 -8.83 -0.29 6.96
C TYR A 90 -8.49 -1.19 5.76
N VAL A 91 -7.29 -1.78 5.74
CA VAL A 91 -6.88 -2.76 4.73
C VAL A 91 -7.75 -4.02 4.82
N HIS A 92 -7.97 -4.54 6.03
CA HIS A 92 -8.85 -5.67 6.28
C HIS A 92 -10.29 -5.38 5.77
N ASP A 93 -10.86 -4.25 6.19
CA ASP A 93 -12.23 -3.85 5.81
C ASP A 93 -12.43 -3.82 4.28
N VAL A 94 -11.40 -3.37 3.54
CA VAL A 94 -11.46 -3.27 2.08
C VAL A 94 -11.16 -4.60 1.37
N TYR A 95 -10.18 -5.37 1.85
CA TYR A 95 -9.56 -6.44 1.05
C TYR A 95 -9.77 -7.86 1.59
N ALA A 96 -10.27 -8.09 2.80
CA ALA A 96 -10.38 -9.42 3.41
C ALA A 96 -11.08 -10.45 2.49
N ASN A 97 -12.14 -10.04 1.81
CA ASN A 97 -12.93 -10.89 0.93
C ASN A 97 -12.53 -10.80 -0.56
N LYS A 98 -11.34 -10.28 -0.89
CA LYS A 98 -10.93 -10.10 -2.30
C LYS A 98 -10.00 -11.18 -2.83
N ASN A 99 -9.51 -12.08 -1.97
CA ASN A 99 -8.56 -13.15 -2.33
C ASN A 99 -9.27 -14.45 -2.75
N ASN A 100 -10.31 -14.36 -3.58
CA ASN A 100 -11.17 -15.49 -3.95
C ASN A 100 -10.44 -16.60 -4.73
N TRP A 101 -9.30 -16.31 -5.37
CA TRP A 101 -8.56 -17.31 -6.13
C TRP A 101 -7.97 -18.39 -5.21
N LEU A 102 -7.53 -18.02 -4.01
CA LEU A 102 -6.92 -18.95 -3.06
C LEU A 102 -7.93 -20.00 -2.59
N ARG A 103 -9.17 -19.58 -2.27
CA ARG A 103 -10.23 -20.52 -1.88
C ARG A 103 -10.53 -21.51 -3.00
N LYS A 104 -10.72 -21.02 -4.21
CA LYS A 104 -10.93 -21.88 -5.39
C LYS A 104 -9.75 -22.83 -5.63
N HIS A 105 -8.52 -22.37 -5.38
CA HIS A 105 -7.34 -23.21 -5.53
C HIS A 105 -7.28 -24.29 -4.45
N ALA A 106 -7.55 -23.95 -3.18
CA ALA A 106 -7.66 -24.91 -2.09
C ALA A 106 -8.73 -25.98 -2.38
N ASP A 107 -9.93 -25.56 -2.81
CA ASP A 107 -11.02 -26.47 -3.21
C ASP A 107 -10.57 -27.42 -4.33
N SER A 108 -9.82 -26.94 -5.32
CA SER A 108 -9.31 -27.76 -6.44
C SER A 108 -8.28 -28.80 -5.99
N LEU A 109 -7.62 -28.57 -4.85
CA LEU A 109 -6.67 -29.51 -4.22
C LEU A 109 -7.35 -30.41 -3.19
N GLY A 110 -8.66 -30.28 -2.99
CA GLY A 110 -9.41 -31.00 -1.96
C GLY A 110 -9.00 -30.62 -0.54
N ARG A 111 -8.62 -29.32 -0.33
CA ARG A 111 -8.13 -28.81 0.96
C ARG A 111 -9.11 -27.84 1.56
N ASP A 112 -9.27 -27.91 2.88
CA ASP A 112 -10.00 -26.92 3.65
C ASP A 112 -9.07 -25.74 3.98
N LEU A 113 -9.33 -24.59 3.32
CA LEU A 113 -8.54 -23.37 3.54
C LEU A 113 -8.71 -22.84 4.97
N ASP A 114 -9.90 -22.96 5.55
CA ASP A 114 -10.19 -22.42 6.87
C ASP A 114 -9.45 -23.22 7.96
N GLU A 115 -9.37 -24.54 7.80
CA GLU A 115 -8.55 -25.40 8.66
C GLU A 115 -7.06 -25.03 8.59
N ILE A 116 -6.54 -24.82 7.38
CA ILE A 116 -5.14 -24.42 7.17
C ILE A 116 -4.85 -23.07 7.83
N LEU A 117 -5.75 -22.10 7.70
CA LEU A 117 -5.58 -20.77 8.32
C LEU A 117 -5.63 -20.85 9.85
N VAL A 118 -6.47 -21.73 10.42
CA VAL A 118 -6.49 -21.99 11.88
C VAL A 118 -5.17 -22.59 12.35
N GLN A 119 -4.65 -23.60 11.66
CA GLN A 119 -3.36 -24.22 12.00
C GLN A 119 -2.20 -23.22 11.92
N MET A 120 -2.21 -22.34 10.92
CA MET A 120 -1.23 -21.25 10.82
C MET A 120 -1.32 -20.28 11.99
N GLU A 121 -2.53 -19.87 12.39
CA GLU A 121 -2.74 -18.97 13.53
C GLU A 121 -2.28 -19.61 14.84
N GLU A 122 -2.61 -20.88 15.08
CA GLU A 122 -2.16 -21.60 16.26
C GLU A 122 -0.63 -21.66 16.38
N LEU A 123 0.09 -21.83 15.25
CA LEU A 123 1.55 -21.81 15.26
C LEU A 123 2.08 -20.41 15.60
N LEU A 124 1.50 -19.37 15.03
CA LEU A 124 1.85 -17.97 15.32
C LEU A 124 1.58 -17.56 16.75
N LEU A 125 0.58 -18.16 17.40
CA LEU A 125 0.28 -17.92 18.83
C LEU A 125 1.23 -18.62 19.79
N ARG A 126 1.90 -19.70 19.33
CA ARG A 126 2.89 -20.45 20.13
C ARG A 126 4.30 -19.88 20.02
N GLU A 127 4.62 -19.23 18.90
CA GLU A 127 5.96 -18.76 18.58
C GLU A 127 5.93 -17.27 18.23
N ASP A 128 6.85 -16.49 18.79
CA ASP A 128 6.93 -15.05 18.52
C ASP A 128 7.16 -14.74 17.05
N LYS A 129 7.91 -15.60 16.37
CA LYS A 129 8.25 -15.47 14.94
C LYS A 129 8.29 -16.82 14.27
N VAL A 130 7.59 -16.94 13.16
CA VAL A 130 7.52 -18.17 12.36
C VAL A 130 8.08 -17.94 10.97
N SER A 131 9.01 -18.80 10.54
CA SER A 131 9.55 -18.76 9.19
C SER A 131 8.59 -19.42 8.18
N LYS A 132 8.77 -19.09 6.91
CA LYS A 132 8.04 -19.79 5.83
C LYS A 132 8.30 -21.30 5.85
N GLU A 133 9.52 -21.69 6.18
CA GLU A 133 9.96 -23.09 6.28
C GLU A 133 9.25 -23.82 7.42
N SER A 134 9.05 -23.16 8.58
CA SER A 134 8.29 -23.71 9.70
C SER A 134 6.83 -23.96 9.33
N PHE A 135 6.20 -23.03 8.62
CA PHE A 135 4.85 -23.26 8.09
C PHE A 135 4.81 -24.42 7.09
N ALA A 136 5.81 -24.52 6.21
CA ALA A 136 5.88 -25.62 5.24
C ALA A 136 6.05 -26.99 5.94
N ALA A 137 6.78 -27.05 7.04
CA ALA A 137 6.95 -28.25 7.84
C ALA A 137 5.63 -28.66 8.55
N LEU A 138 4.88 -27.68 9.08
CA LEU A 138 3.60 -27.92 9.74
C LEU A 138 2.52 -28.38 8.74
N LEU A 139 2.37 -27.68 7.65
CA LEU A 139 1.28 -27.86 6.70
C LEU A 139 1.53 -29.00 5.71
N GLY A 140 2.77 -29.51 5.66
CA GLY A 140 3.17 -30.60 4.76
C GLY A 140 3.34 -30.18 3.29
N ASN A 141 3.77 -31.14 2.46
CA ASN A 141 4.09 -30.86 1.06
C ASN A 141 2.87 -30.41 0.23
N GLU A 142 1.69 -30.89 0.56
CA GLU A 142 0.45 -30.60 -0.18
C GLU A 142 -0.02 -29.16 0.04
N ALA A 143 0.27 -28.56 1.20
CA ALA A 143 -0.03 -27.15 1.44
C ALA A 143 1.04 -26.20 0.85
N LYS A 144 2.19 -26.70 0.41
CA LYS A 144 3.20 -25.85 -0.26
C LYS A 144 2.65 -25.13 -1.49
N GLU A 145 1.72 -25.74 -2.22
CA GLU A 145 1.08 -25.10 -3.36
C GLU A 145 0.27 -23.88 -2.94
N LEU A 146 -0.44 -23.94 -1.80
CA LEU A 146 -1.20 -22.82 -1.23
C LEU A 146 -0.30 -21.71 -0.68
N MET A 147 0.98 -21.98 -0.46
CA MET A 147 2.00 -20.98 -0.08
C MET A 147 2.63 -20.29 -1.30
N THR A 148 2.38 -20.82 -2.51
CA THR A 148 2.88 -20.25 -3.76
C THR A 148 2.25 -18.87 -3.99
N TRP A 149 3.02 -17.95 -4.55
CA TRP A 149 2.60 -16.56 -4.76
C TRP A 149 2.14 -15.81 -3.49
N GLY A 150 2.49 -16.33 -2.31
CA GLY A 150 2.09 -15.77 -1.02
C GLY A 150 0.70 -16.21 -0.53
N GLY A 151 -0.03 -17.00 -1.27
CA GLY A 151 -1.39 -17.50 -1.04
C GLY A 151 -1.94 -17.39 0.39
N VAL A 152 -1.67 -18.37 1.24
CA VAL A 152 -2.14 -18.40 2.64
C VAL A 152 -1.62 -17.23 3.49
N PHE A 153 -0.42 -16.71 3.20
CA PHE A 153 0.11 -15.54 3.92
C PHE A 153 -0.64 -14.26 3.55
N ILE A 154 -1.04 -14.11 2.27
CA ILE A 154 -1.90 -13.01 1.85
C ILE A 154 -3.21 -13.08 2.63
N GLN A 155 -3.88 -14.24 2.63
CA GLN A 155 -5.16 -14.39 3.31
C GLN A 155 -5.02 -14.14 4.82
N GLY A 156 -4.06 -14.79 5.49
CA GLY A 156 -3.82 -14.58 6.92
C GLY A 156 -3.52 -13.11 7.28
N SER A 157 -2.84 -12.38 6.39
CA SER A 157 -2.60 -10.95 6.56
C SER A 157 -3.87 -10.11 6.35
N LEU A 158 -4.66 -10.42 5.32
CA LEU A 158 -5.93 -9.74 5.05
C LEU A 158 -6.98 -10.03 6.14
N ASP A 159 -6.94 -11.20 6.77
CA ASP A 159 -7.81 -11.57 7.90
C ASP A 159 -7.35 -10.94 9.22
N GLY A 160 -6.26 -10.17 9.20
CA GLY A 160 -5.75 -9.50 10.40
C GLY A 160 -5.05 -10.43 11.38
N LYS A 161 -4.52 -11.57 10.93
CA LYS A 161 -3.89 -12.58 11.78
C LYS A 161 -2.37 -12.47 11.83
N LEU A 162 -1.73 -12.19 10.69
CA LEU A 162 -0.27 -12.16 10.59
C LEU A 162 0.27 -10.94 9.85
N PHE A 163 1.46 -10.52 10.23
CA PHE A 163 2.26 -9.53 9.52
C PHE A 163 3.68 -10.04 9.28
N CYS A 164 4.35 -9.48 8.26
CA CYS A 164 5.75 -9.77 7.97
C CYS A 164 6.66 -8.98 8.92
N VAL A 165 7.65 -9.64 9.49
CA VAL A 165 8.68 -9.00 10.31
C VAL A 165 9.83 -8.55 9.42
N PRO A 166 10.26 -7.28 9.46
CA PRO A 166 11.30 -6.72 8.59
C PRO A 166 12.73 -7.00 9.09
N GLU A 167 13.09 -8.27 9.34
CA GLU A 167 14.41 -8.60 9.94
C GLU A 167 15.49 -8.99 8.94
N SER A 168 15.13 -9.59 7.81
CA SER A 168 16.12 -10.11 6.86
C SER A 168 15.64 -10.02 5.42
N PRO A 169 16.50 -9.61 4.49
CA PRO A 169 16.16 -9.66 3.07
C PRO A 169 16.11 -11.10 2.52
N LYS A 170 16.69 -12.07 3.21
CA LYS A 170 16.80 -13.47 2.75
C LYS A 170 15.72 -14.38 3.31
N THR A 171 15.35 -14.20 4.58
CA THR A 171 14.37 -15.05 5.26
C THR A 171 13.14 -14.23 5.64
N LYS A 172 11.96 -14.71 5.24
CA LYS A 172 10.69 -14.08 5.63
C LYS A 172 10.20 -14.69 6.91
N PHE A 173 10.06 -13.87 7.93
CA PHE A 173 9.41 -14.19 9.18
C PHE A 173 8.04 -13.52 9.27
N TYR A 174 7.16 -14.17 10.00
CA TYR A 174 5.80 -13.70 10.27
C TYR A 174 5.54 -13.76 11.77
N SER A 175 4.79 -12.79 12.27
CA SER A 175 4.35 -12.75 13.66
C SER A 175 2.83 -12.56 13.74
N HIS A 176 2.25 -12.99 14.85
CA HIS A 176 0.83 -12.79 15.10
C HIS A 176 0.54 -11.33 15.46
N ARG A 177 -0.67 -10.87 15.13
CA ARG A 177 -1.14 -9.51 15.44
C ARG A 177 -0.98 -9.14 16.93
N ASN A 178 -1.16 -10.08 17.85
CA ASN A 178 -1.03 -9.85 19.30
C ASN A 178 0.35 -9.32 19.72
N GLN A 179 1.39 -9.48 18.86
CA GLN A 179 2.71 -8.88 19.07
C GLN A 179 2.75 -7.36 18.87
N ILE A 180 1.70 -6.78 18.31
CA ILE A 180 1.63 -5.33 18.07
C ILE A 180 1.09 -4.63 19.33
N ASP A 181 0.04 -5.16 19.92
CA ASP A 181 -0.55 -4.62 21.14
C ASP A 181 -1.63 -5.56 21.68
N SER A 182 -1.41 -6.11 22.87
CA SER A 182 -2.40 -6.97 23.53
C SER A 182 -3.68 -6.22 23.97
N GLU A 183 -3.58 -4.89 24.20
CA GLU A 183 -4.73 -4.07 24.55
C GLU A 183 -5.57 -3.65 23.33
N ARG A 184 -5.01 -3.77 22.12
CA ARG A 184 -5.69 -3.39 20.87
C ARG A 184 -6.56 -4.49 20.26
N GLU A 185 -6.57 -5.70 20.81
CA GLU A 185 -7.40 -6.80 20.29
C GLU A 185 -8.88 -6.42 20.33
N ASP A 186 -9.33 -5.80 21.42
CA ASP A 186 -10.70 -5.27 21.54
C ASP A 186 -10.94 -4.04 20.65
N ALA A 187 -9.93 -3.21 20.45
CA ALA A 187 -10.03 -2.03 19.58
C ALA A 187 -10.19 -2.39 18.11
N TRP A 188 -9.65 -3.52 17.64
CA TRP A 188 -9.84 -4.00 16.28
C TRP A 188 -11.31 -4.33 15.98
N ILE A 189 -12.01 -4.94 16.95
CA ILE A 189 -13.37 -5.44 16.80
C ILE A 189 -14.42 -4.38 17.23
N THR A 190 -14.13 -3.59 18.24
CA THR A 190 -15.13 -2.78 18.96
C THR A 190 -15.08 -1.28 18.65
N ASN A 191 -14.00 -0.76 18.05
CA ASN A 191 -13.89 0.67 17.76
C ASN A 191 -14.85 1.09 16.65
N LYS A 192 -15.91 1.80 17.03
CA LYS A 192 -16.75 2.59 16.11
C LYS A 192 -15.87 3.66 15.45
N ARG A 193 -15.30 3.34 14.31
CA ARG A 193 -14.58 4.33 13.50
C ARG A 193 -15.58 5.21 12.78
N SER A 194 -15.26 6.48 12.67
CA SER A 194 -16.14 7.48 12.02
C SER A 194 -16.22 7.26 10.50
N LYS A 195 -15.26 6.54 9.92
CA LYS A 195 -15.19 6.24 8.48
C LYS A 195 -14.90 4.76 8.27
N THR A 196 -15.43 4.21 7.19
CA THR A 196 -15.09 2.87 6.69
C THR A 196 -13.65 2.84 6.15
N GLY A 197 -13.12 1.65 5.94
CA GLY A 197 -11.81 1.47 5.29
C GLY A 197 -11.77 2.07 3.91
N LEU A 198 -12.85 1.87 3.13
CA LEU A 198 -12.95 2.41 1.78
C LEU A 198 -13.00 3.94 1.75
N GLU A 199 -13.78 4.59 2.62
CA GLU A 199 -13.82 6.05 2.73
C GLU A 199 -12.46 6.63 3.11
N THR A 200 -11.78 6.00 4.08
CA THR A 200 -10.44 6.40 4.50
C THR A 200 -9.42 6.27 3.36
N MET A 201 -9.48 5.15 2.64
CA MET A 201 -8.61 4.87 1.51
C MET A 201 -8.79 5.89 0.36
N ILE A 202 -10.04 6.20 0.01
CA ILE A 202 -10.37 7.22 -1.00
C ILE A 202 -9.86 8.60 -0.56
N ASP A 203 -10.18 8.99 0.65
CA ASP A 203 -9.78 10.28 1.22
C ASP A 203 -8.25 10.48 1.19
N ARG A 204 -7.49 9.48 1.62
CA ARG A 204 -6.02 9.55 1.62
C ARG A 204 -5.45 9.52 0.21
N TYR A 205 -6.02 8.73 -0.68
CA TYR A 205 -5.58 8.70 -2.07
C TYR A 205 -5.66 10.09 -2.72
N PHE A 206 -6.81 10.74 -2.68
CA PHE A 206 -6.98 12.06 -3.30
C PHE A 206 -6.28 13.19 -2.53
N SER A 207 -5.92 12.97 -1.26
CA SER A 207 -5.08 13.89 -0.47
C SER A 207 -3.61 13.81 -0.85
N ALA A 208 -3.09 12.57 -1.03
CA ALA A 208 -1.67 12.33 -1.28
C ALA A 208 -1.30 12.31 -2.77
N PHE A 209 -2.23 11.90 -3.64
CA PHE A 209 -1.97 11.67 -5.06
C PHE A 209 -2.84 12.52 -6.00
N GLY A 210 -3.72 13.37 -5.45
CA GLY A 210 -4.44 14.35 -6.25
C GLY A 210 -3.49 15.45 -6.81
N PRO A 211 -3.82 16.04 -7.98
CA PRO A 211 -4.98 15.82 -8.84
C PRO A 211 -4.93 14.46 -9.55
N ALA A 212 -5.97 13.67 -9.39
CA ALA A 212 -6.04 12.31 -9.94
C ALA A 212 -7.42 12.02 -10.54
N THR A 213 -7.47 11.10 -11.49
CA THR A 213 -8.71 10.64 -12.10
C THR A 213 -9.29 9.43 -11.34
N ILE A 214 -10.56 9.12 -11.55
CA ILE A 214 -11.19 7.89 -11.05
C ILE A 214 -10.44 6.64 -11.57
N GLN A 215 -9.94 6.70 -12.80
CA GLN A 215 -9.16 5.61 -13.40
C GLN A 215 -7.81 5.41 -12.69
N ASP A 216 -7.18 6.49 -12.21
CA ASP A 216 -5.96 6.41 -11.41
C ASP A 216 -6.24 5.72 -10.08
N PHE A 217 -7.32 6.09 -9.37
CA PHE A 217 -7.74 5.41 -8.13
C PHE A 217 -7.99 3.91 -8.35
N LYS A 218 -8.73 3.55 -9.42
CA LYS A 218 -8.96 2.15 -9.79
C LYS A 218 -7.65 1.38 -9.98
N HIS A 219 -6.70 1.96 -10.71
CA HIS A 219 -5.40 1.36 -10.97
C HIS A 219 -4.61 1.14 -9.68
N TRP A 220 -4.57 2.16 -8.80
CA TRP A 220 -3.84 2.12 -7.55
C TRP A 220 -4.45 1.16 -6.54
N SER A 221 -5.76 1.20 -6.36
CA SER A 221 -6.46 0.35 -5.39
C SER A 221 -6.51 -1.12 -5.80
N GLY A 222 -6.55 -1.41 -7.10
CA GLY A 222 -6.78 -2.75 -7.63
C GLY A 222 -8.21 -3.26 -7.44
N LEU A 223 -9.14 -2.40 -7.02
CA LEU A 223 -10.54 -2.74 -6.79
C LEU A 223 -11.33 -2.76 -8.12
N ARG A 224 -12.42 -3.53 -8.15
CA ARG A 224 -13.40 -3.49 -9.24
C ARG A 224 -14.33 -2.30 -9.04
N ASN A 225 -14.90 -1.78 -10.14
CA ASN A 225 -15.81 -0.63 -10.06
C ASN A 225 -16.97 -0.85 -9.07
N SER A 226 -17.54 -2.04 -9.06
CA SER A 226 -18.62 -2.42 -8.11
C SER A 226 -18.23 -2.30 -6.65
N ASP A 227 -16.94 -2.30 -6.34
CA ASP A 227 -16.45 -2.30 -4.96
C ASP A 227 -16.34 -0.88 -4.38
N TYR A 228 -16.29 0.17 -5.21
CA TYR A 228 -15.97 1.51 -4.72
C TYR A 228 -16.76 2.66 -5.34
N ILE A 229 -17.39 2.48 -6.51
CA ILE A 229 -17.88 3.61 -7.32
C ILE A 229 -18.92 4.46 -6.57
N GLU A 230 -19.86 3.85 -5.89
CA GLU A 230 -20.92 4.57 -5.15
C GLU A 230 -20.34 5.42 -4.01
N THR A 231 -19.42 4.86 -3.22
CA THR A 231 -18.75 5.58 -2.13
C THR A 231 -17.86 6.69 -2.68
N LEU A 232 -17.14 6.41 -3.77
CA LEU A 232 -16.28 7.39 -4.42
C LEU A 232 -17.08 8.58 -4.94
N GLU A 233 -18.16 8.37 -5.67
CA GLU A 233 -18.99 9.45 -6.21
C GLU A 233 -19.51 10.37 -5.11
N LYS A 234 -20.01 9.83 -4.00
CA LYS A 234 -20.44 10.61 -2.83
C LYS A 234 -19.32 11.47 -2.24
N LEU A 235 -18.10 10.92 -2.15
CA LEU A 235 -16.96 11.67 -1.60
C LEU A 235 -16.45 12.74 -2.55
N LEU A 236 -16.49 12.48 -3.87
CA LEU A 236 -16.06 13.44 -4.89
C LEU A 236 -16.88 14.73 -4.91
N GLU A 237 -18.12 14.74 -4.43
CA GLU A 237 -18.91 15.95 -4.26
C GLU A 237 -18.24 16.98 -3.35
N ASN A 238 -17.39 16.52 -2.42
CA ASN A 238 -16.65 17.37 -1.48
C ASN A 238 -15.22 17.68 -1.94
N TYR A 239 -14.79 17.19 -3.12
CA TYR A 239 -13.44 17.41 -3.64
C TYR A 239 -13.44 18.47 -4.74
N ILE A 240 -12.31 19.12 -4.91
CA ILE A 240 -12.14 20.10 -5.97
C ILE A 240 -11.95 19.36 -7.28
N CYS A 241 -12.81 19.64 -8.26
CA CYS A 241 -12.73 19.09 -9.60
C CYS A 241 -12.09 20.09 -10.56
N TYR A 242 -11.12 19.61 -11.33
CA TYR A 242 -10.40 20.32 -12.39
C TYR A 242 -10.58 19.61 -13.72
N ILE A 243 -10.39 20.33 -14.83
CA ILE A 243 -10.34 19.73 -16.17
C ILE A 243 -8.88 19.71 -16.62
N GLY A 244 -8.34 18.53 -16.96
CA GLY A 244 -7.01 18.44 -17.56
C GLY A 244 -7.00 18.82 -19.04
N GLU A 245 -5.81 19.04 -19.61
CA GLU A 245 -5.64 19.28 -21.06
C GLU A 245 -6.16 18.10 -21.92
N ASP A 246 -6.24 16.90 -21.35
CA ASP A 246 -6.81 15.72 -21.99
C ASP A 246 -8.35 15.65 -21.90
N GLY A 247 -8.99 16.71 -21.41
CA GLY A 247 -10.44 16.84 -21.25
C GLY A 247 -11.05 16.03 -20.12
N LYS A 248 -10.25 15.39 -19.26
CA LYS A 248 -10.75 14.56 -18.17
C LYS A 248 -10.88 15.35 -16.87
N ASN A 249 -11.75 14.83 -16.00
CA ASN A 249 -11.90 15.33 -14.65
C ASN A 249 -10.78 14.78 -13.75
N TYR A 250 -10.12 15.69 -13.04
CA TYR A 250 -9.12 15.43 -12.02
C TYR A 250 -9.60 15.95 -10.68
N TYR A 251 -9.49 15.15 -9.65
CA TYR A 251 -9.98 15.48 -8.31
C TYR A 251 -8.82 15.62 -7.32
N SER A 252 -8.95 16.58 -6.41
CA SER A 252 -8.00 16.79 -5.32
C SER A 252 -8.73 17.30 -4.09
N LYS A 253 -8.23 16.95 -2.90
CA LYS A 253 -8.75 17.52 -1.65
C LYS A 253 -8.20 18.91 -1.36
N ALA A 254 -6.97 19.17 -1.76
CA ALA A 254 -6.34 20.48 -1.62
C ALA A 254 -6.42 21.28 -2.92
N LYS A 255 -6.41 22.61 -2.79
CA LYS A 255 -6.24 23.48 -3.95
C LYS A 255 -4.86 23.26 -4.57
N THR A 256 -4.83 23.22 -5.91
CA THR A 256 -3.58 23.12 -6.65
C THR A 256 -2.78 24.42 -6.60
N GLN A 257 -1.47 24.30 -6.51
CA GLN A 257 -0.54 25.42 -6.64
C GLN A 257 -0.24 25.70 -8.13
N GLU A 258 -0.09 26.96 -8.48
CA GLU A 258 0.12 27.41 -9.86
C GLU A 258 1.60 27.55 -10.21
N ASN A 259 2.42 27.95 -9.25
CA ASN A 259 3.86 28.14 -9.47
C ASN A 259 4.59 26.82 -9.25
N VAL A 260 5.29 26.42 -10.29
CA VAL A 260 6.01 25.14 -10.32
C VAL A 260 7.49 25.43 -10.25
N GLU A 261 8.09 25.26 -9.08
CA GLU A 261 9.54 25.12 -8.96
C GLU A 261 9.88 23.64 -8.87
N MET A 262 10.68 23.16 -9.81
CA MET A 262 11.23 21.80 -9.70
C MET A 262 12.34 21.82 -8.66
N GLY A 263 12.27 20.86 -7.71
CA GLY A 263 13.28 20.71 -6.66
C GLY A 263 14.59 20.10 -7.18
N SER A 264 15.44 19.70 -6.24
CA SER A 264 16.65 18.95 -6.56
C SER A 264 16.34 17.59 -7.17
N PRO A 265 17.26 16.99 -7.95
CA PRO A 265 17.10 15.64 -8.47
C PRO A 265 16.78 14.62 -7.37
N LEU A 266 15.85 13.70 -7.62
CA LEU A 266 15.39 12.70 -6.66
C LEU A 266 15.64 11.28 -7.20
N LEU A 267 16.32 10.45 -6.43
CA LEU A 267 16.45 9.03 -6.71
C LEU A 267 15.25 8.28 -6.10
N LEU A 268 14.33 7.84 -6.94
CA LEU A 268 13.18 7.05 -6.49
C LEU A 268 13.47 5.55 -6.60
N GLY A 269 13.08 4.82 -5.55
CA GLY A 269 13.19 3.36 -5.50
C GLY A 269 12.18 2.67 -6.42
N LYS A 270 12.39 1.35 -6.66
CA LYS A 270 11.40 0.52 -7.32
C LYS A 270 10.07 0.59 -6.57
N PHE A 271 8.97 0.67 -7.30
CA PHE A 271 7.62 0.73 -6.74
C PHE A 271 7.35 1.93 -5.83
N ASP A 272 8.13 3.03 -5.97
CA ASP A 272 7.79 4.25 -5.26
C ASP A 272 6.31 4.60 -5.45
N PRO A 273 5.60 5.10 -4.41
CA PRO A 273 4.20 5.49 -4.51
C PRO A 273 3.87 6.35 -5.72
N LEU A 274 4.79 7.24 -6.14
CA LEU A 274 4.60 8.06 -7.34
C LEU A 274 4.40 7.21 -8.61
N PHE A 275 5.09 6.08 -8.73
CA PHE A 275 5.04 5.24 -9.93
C PHE A 275 3.83 4.31 -9.98
N VAL A 276 3.31 3.90 -8.82
CA VAL A 276 2.21 2.93 -8.74
C VAL A 276 0.83 3.58 -8.63
N SER A 277 0.78 4.88 -8.33
CA SER A 277 -0.48 5.57 -8.01
C SER A 277 -1.30 6.03 -9.21
N TYR A 278 -0.79 5.94 -10.43
CA TYR A 278 -1.48 6.47 -11.61
C TYR A 278 -1.56 5.46 -12.76
N ALA A 279 -2.69 5.43 -13.44
CA ALA A 279 -2.91 4.54 -14.58
C ALA A 279 -2.07 4.96 -15.80
N LYS A 280 -2.06 6.27 -16.11
CA LYS A 280 -1.25 6.84 -17.20
C LYS A 280 0.08 7.36 -16.66
N LYS A 281 1.15 7.20 -17.45
CA LYS A 281 2.53 7.52 -17.10
C LYS A 281 3.11 8.72 -17.85
N ASN A 282 2.43 9.16 -18.91
CA ASN A 282 2.89 10.20 -19.83
C ASN A 282 3.01 11.61 -19.21
N TRP A 283 2.51 11.80 -18.00
CA TRP A 283 2.69 13.04 -17.23
C TRP A 283 4.07 13.12 -16.55
N LEU A 284 4.76 11.98 -16.40
CA LEU A 284 6.05 11.86 -15.70
C LEU A 284 7.19 11.54 -16.67
N ALA A 285 6.94 10.77 -17.72
CA ALA A 285 7.96 10.23 -18.60
C ALA A 285 7.46 10.16 -20.05
N SER A 286 8.36 10.32 -21.00
CA SER A 286 8.07 10.10 -22.42
C SER A 286 7.70 8.62 -22.68
N GLU A 287 7.13 8.35 -23.84
CA GLU A 287 6.76 6.98 -24.24
C GLU A 287 7.96 6.01 -24.21
N LYS A 288 9.12 6.49 -24.66
CA LYS A 288 10.37 5.74 -24.65
C LYS A 288 10.83 5.43 -23.21
N GLU A 289 10.82 6.41 -22.33
CA GLU A 289 11.21 6.27 -20.93
C GLU A 289 10.21 5.40 -20.17
N THR A 290 8.92 5.52 -20.47
CA THR A 290 7.87 4.68 -19.87
C THR A 290 8.19 3.19 -20.06
N SER A 291 8.61 2.78 -21.25
CA SER A 291 8.97 1.39 -21.55
C SER A 291 10.22 0.89 -20.80
N LEU A 292 11.12 1.81 -20.41
CA LEU A 292 12.31 1.50 -19.63
C LEU A 292 12.01 1.38 -18.12
N ILE A 293 11.04 2.13 -17.62
CA ILE A 293 10.69 2.19 -16.21
C ILE A 293 9.67 1.10 -15.85
N TRP A 294 8.57 1.01 -16.60
CA TRP A 294 7.50 0.03 -16.36
C TRP A 294 7.69 -1.18 -17.27
N ARG A 295 8.27 -2.22 -16.72
CA ARG A 295 8.62 -3.47 -17.42
C ARG A 295 7.44 -4.45 -17.44
N THR A 296 7.60 -5.51 -18.23
CA THR A 296 6.70 -6.66 -18.23
C THR A 296 6.56 -7.29 -16.84
N ALA A 297 5.48 -8.02 -16.61
CA ALA A 297 5.16 -8.67 -15.32
C ALA A 297 5.07 -7.70 -14.12
N GLY A 298 4.71 -6.42 -14.39
CA GLY A 298 4.48 -5.44 -13.32
C GLY A 298 5.75 -4.96 -12.60
N GLN A 299 6.93 -5.18 -13.18
CA GLN A 299 8.18 -4.66 -12.61
C GLN A 299 8.33 -3.16 -12.89
N ILE A 300 8.78 -2.41 -11.89
CA ILE A 300 9.05 -0.98 -12.00
C ILE A 300 10.50 -0.75 -11.58
N GLU A 301 11.28 -0.05 -12.40
CA GLU A 301 12.68 0.23 -12.11
C GLU A 301 12.85 1.47 -11.21
N ALA A 302 14.02 1.53 -10.53
CA ALA A 302 14.43 2.73 -9.81
C ALA A 302 14.86 3.82 -10.81
N VAL A 303 14.52 5.09 -10.54
CA VAL A 303 14.69 6.18 -11.49
C VAL A 303 15.22 7.43 -10.80
N LEU A 304 16.11 8.15 -11.47
CA LEU A 304 16.45 9.53 -11.13
C LEU A 304 15.49 10.46 -11.86
N ILE A 305 14.75 11.26 -11.11
CA ILE A 305 13.92 12.35 -11.63
C ILE A 305 14.74 13.64 -11.54
N ILE A 306 14.83 14.38 -12.64
CA ILE A 306 15.57 15.64 -12.76
C ILE A 306 14.60 16.76 -13.05
#